data_fda82a69423811bfe5fbc22ec891473c
#
_entry.id   fda82a69423811bfe5fbc22ec891473c
#
_cell.length_a   1.000
_cell.length_b   1.000
_cell.length_c   1.000
_cell.angle_alpha   90.00
_cell.angle_beta   90.00
_cell.angle_gamma   90.00
#
_symmetry.space_group_name_H-M   'P 1'
#
loop_
_entity.id
_entity.type
_entity.pdbx_description
1 polymer ?
#
loop_
_entity_poly.entity_id
_entity_poly.type
_entity_poly.pdbx_seq_one_letter_code
_entity_poly.pdbx_strand_id
1 'polypeptide(L)'
;MNTLSEPLISQELLDDATQWAIMHGVAFRQADNTARHCPFSITPTTMTRTVFQHLRKVTPLITKLISNISEDHDYLQTSLAGVANADPFFARLFSLHQQSHGSLGNRVIPARKPLLLMRTDFMDDKDNGAKIIEFNGIAAGMAPFGQRATELHAYLRNQWPDDYQKWSEISDTTPANNQALAQLAYGISQAAMRVNESFSSQEVQERPTFLMVIQENEDNVYDQHLLEEALQELGLRTVRRTFKQLSTELSTGPNQRLMLKGVGAIDVVYLRAGYQYSDYYSPKQDEAICCQALSQTRLIIEQNSVAVNAPIIKQLATRKTTQLLLTKMQTGEYTN
;
A
#
# COMPACT_ATOMS: atom_id res chain seq x y z
N MET A 1 41.38 -25.56 12.05
CA MET A 1 40.03 -25.28 11.59
C MET A 1 39.17 -25.01 12.82
N ASN A 2 39.07 -23.78 13.27
CA ASN A 2 38.14 -23.41 14.34
C ASN A 2 36.75 -23.31 13.73
N THR A 3 35.92 -24.30 13.94
CA THR A 3 34.48 -24.18 13.78
C THR A 3 34.00 -23.22 14.86
N LEU A 4 33.84 -21.97 14.55
CA LEU A 4 33.03 -21.06 15.35
C LEU A 4 31.65 -21.69 15.38
N SER A 5 31.26 -22.29 16.51
CA SER A 5 29.88 -22.71 16.73
C SER A 5 29.04 -21.43 16.67
N GLU A 6 28.09 -21.39 15.73
CA GLU A 6 27.10 -20.34 15.73
C GLU A 6 26.50 -20.21 17.13
N PRO A 7 26.36 -18.98 17.64
CA PRO A 7 25.78 -18.78 18.96
C PRO A 7 24.35 -19.39 18.95
N LEU A 8 24.13 -20.43 19.69
CA LEU A 8 22.82 -21.05 19.85
C LEU A 8 21.91 -20.03 20.55
N ILE A 9 20.90 -19.56 19.81
CA ILE A 9 19.84 -18.74 20.36
C ILE A 9 19.04 -19.62 21.32
N SER A 10 18.78 -19.14 22.55
CA SER A 10 18.02 -19.90 23.54
C SER A 10 16.55 -20.06 23.08
N GLN A 11 15.95 -21.19 23.39
CA GLN A 11 14.52 -21.44 23.13
C GLN A 11 13.65 -20.43 23.88
N GLU A 12 14.04 -20.06 25.07
CA GLU A 12 13.33 -19.09 25.91
C GLU A 12 13.24 -17.72 25.22
N LEU A 13 14.33 -17.25 24.62
CA LEU A 13 14.34 -16.00 23.85
C LEU A 13 13.45 -16.09 22.59
N LEU A 14 13.47 -17.23 21.87
CA LEU A 14 12.62 -17.45 20.71
C LEU A 14 11.14 -17.44 21.08
N ASP A 15 10.80 -18.08 22.18
CA ASP A 15 9.43 -18.15 22.69
C ASP A 15 8.95 -16.74 23.10
N ASP A 16 9.77 -15.99 23.82
CA ASP A 16 9.48 -14.62 24.23
C ASP A 16 9.31 -13.68 23.03
N ALA A 17 10.24 -13.71 22.05
CA ALA A 17 10.14 -12.95 20.83
C ALA A 17 8.87 -13.28 20.03
N THR A 18 8.49 -14.55 19.97
CA THR A 18 7.27 -15.02 19.30
C THR A 18 6.01 -14.53 20.00
N GLN A 19 5.97 -14.62 21.33
CA GLN A 19 4.86 -14.10 22.14
C GLN A 19 4.72 -12.59 21.97
N TRP A 20 5.83 -11.87 22.03
CA TRP A 20 5.84 -10.42 21.79
C TRP A 20 5.28 -10.08 20.40
N ALA A 21 5.73 -10.78 19.36
CA ALA A 21 5.30 -10.56 17.99
C ALA A 21 3.77 -10.73 17.83
N ILE A 22 3.22 -11.82 18.37
CA ILE A 22 1.77 -12.09 18.33
C ILE A 22 1.00 -11.01 19.11
N MET A 23 1.45 -10.68 20.30
CA MET A 23 0.84 -9.67 21.18
C MET A 23 0.78 -8.28 20.55
N HIS A 24 1.78 -7.95 19.71
CA HIS A 24 1.87 -6.65 19.04
C HIS A 24 1.39 -6.66 17.58
N GLY A 25 0.66 -7.70 17.19
CA GLY A 25 0.01 -7.80 15.90
C GLY A 25 0.95 -8.14 14.73
N VAL A 26 2.18 -8.63 14.98
CA VAL A 26 3.07 -9.14 13.92
C VAL A 26 2.68 -10.59 13.65
N ALA A 27 1.50 -10.78 13.09
CA ALA A 27 0.89 -12.08 12.92
C ALA A 27 0.06 -12.19 11.64
N PHE A 28 -0.20 -13.42 11.23
CA PHE A 28 -1.15 -13.78 10.17
C PHE A 28 -2.32 -14.55 10.78
N ARG A 29 -3.51 -14.36 10.22
CA ARG A 29 -4.69 -15.13 10.56
C ARG A 29 -4.60 -16.53 9.96
N GLN A 30 -4.91 -17.56 10.73
CA GLN A 30 -5.08 -18.92 10.26
C GLN A 30 -6.55 -19.20 9.90
N ALA A 31 -6.80 -20.34 9.24
CA ALA A 31 -8.14 -20.72 8.79
C ALA A 31 -9.16 -20.90 9.94
N ASP A 32 -8.68 -21.26 11.13
CA ASP A 32 -9.47 -21.41 12.36
C ASP A 32 -9.64 -20.08 13.15
N ASN A 33 -9.21 -18.96 12.56
CA ASN A 33 -9.16 -17.63 13.14
C ASN A 33 -8.16 -17.47 14.31
N THR A 34 -7.26 -18.43 14.54
CA THR A 34 -6.13 -18.22 15.44
C THR A 34 -5.05 -17.36 14.79
N ALA A 35 -4.13 -16.85 15.59
CA ALA A 35 -2.98 -16.07 15.13
C ALA A 35 -1.73 -16.95 15.05
N ARG A 36 -0.98 -16.82 13.95
CA ARG A 36 0.37 -17.32 13.79
C ARG A 36 1.31 -16.15 13.59
N HIS A 37 2.44 -16.09 14.32
CA HIS A 37 3.40 -15.00 14.12
C HIS A 37 3.83 -14.89 12.64
N CYS A 38 4.01 -13.67 12.16
CA CYS A 38 4.71 -13.43 10.91
C CYS A 38 6.19 -13.83 11.08
N PRO A 39 6.84 -14.47 10.10
CA PRO A 39 8.29 -14.65 10.13
C PRO A 39 9.01 -13.31 10.30
N PHE A 40 9.93 -13.24 11.24
CA PHE A 40 10.73 -12.06 11.53
C PHE A 40 12.19 -12.42 11.80
N SER A 41 13.09 -11.45 11.60
CA SER A 41 14.48 -11.57 12.05
C SER A 41 14.59 -11.08 13.49
N ILE A 42 15.35 -11.80 14.32
CA ILE A 42 15.62 -11.44 15.72
C ILE A 42 16.59 -10.26 15.81
N THR A 43 17.41 -10.07 14.78
CA THR A 43 18.36 -8.97 14.68
C THR A 43 18.03 -8.06 13.52
N PRO A 44 18.27 -6.74 13.65
CA PRO A 44 18.10 -5.83 12.53
C PRO A 44 19.12 -6.12 11.42
N THR A 45 18.69 -5.97 10.18
CA THR A 45 19.59 -5.95 9.03
C THR A 45 20.39 -4.65 9.05
N THR A 46 21.72 -4.74 8.89
CA THR A 46 22.58 -3.57 8.87
C THR A 46 22.66 -2.96 7.48
N MET A 47 22.77 -1.65 7.46
CA MET A 47 22.97 -0.85 6.25
C MET A 47 23.94 0.29 6.56
N THR A 48 24.80 0.67 5.61
CA THR A 48 25.66 1.82 5.81
C THR A 48 24.84 3.11 5.89
N ARG A 49 25.28 4.04 6.73
CA ARG A 49 24.63 5.36 6.85
C ARG A 49 24.53 6.09 5.50
N THR A 50 25.53 5.94 4.64
CA THR A 50 25.56 6.54 3.30
C THR A 50 24.43 5.99 2.43
N VAL A 51 24.26 4.67 2.36
CA VAL A 51 23.18 4.02 1.60
C VAL A 51 21.82 4.45 2.16
N PHE A 52 21.64 4.38 3.47
CA PHE A 52 20.38 4.79 4.11
C PHE A 52 20.01 6.25 3.80
N GLN A 53 20.97 7.17 3.90
CA GLN A 53 20.73 8.59 3.57
C GLN A 53 20.44 8.79 2.08
N HIS A 54 21.09 8.03 1.20
CA HIS A 54 20.81 8.06 -0.23
C HIS A 54 19.38 7.63 -0.52
N LEU A 55 18.93 6.49 0.03
CA LEU A 55 17.55 6.01 -0.13
C LEU A 55 16.52 7.03 0.36
N ARG A 56 16.78 7.67 1.51
CA ARG A 56 15.91 8.73 2.02
C ARG A 56 15.80 9.94 1.10
N LYS A 57 16.89 10.30 0.41
CA LYS A 57 16.91 11.44 -0.54
C LYS A 57 16.24 11.09 -1.85
N VAL A 58 16.42 9.87 -2.35
CA VAL A 58 15.89 9.47 -3.66
C VAL A 58 14.40 9.13 -3.62
N THR A 59 13.88 8.63 -2.51
CA THR A 59 12.47 8.23 -2.38
C THR A 59 11.47 9.36 -2.73
N PRO A 60 11.62 10.60 -2.25
CA PRO A 60 10.73 11.70 -2.65
C PRO A 60 10.80 12.02 -4.15
N LEU A 61 11.97 11.88 -4.78
CA LEU A 61 12.14 12.09 -6.22
C LEU A 61 11.40 11.02 -7.02
N ILE A 62 11.53 9.76 -6.62
CA ILE A 62 10.79 8.63 -7.21
C ILE A 62 9.28 8.84 -7.06
N THR A 63 8.83 9.24 -5.88
CA THR A 63 7.42 9.52 -5.61
C THR A 63 6.89 10.63 -6.51
N LYS A 64 7.67 11.71 -6.69
CA LYS A 64 7.33 12.81 -7.62
C LYS A 64 7.29 12.32 -9.07
N LEU A 65 8.27 11.54 -9.50
CA LEU A 65 8.31 10.96 -10.85
C LEU A 65 7.06 10.11 -11.12
N ILE A 66 6.75 9.16 -10.25
CA ILE A 66 5.56 8.30 -10.39
C ILE A 66 4.27 9.13 -10.36
N SER A 67 4.20 10.15 -9.51
CA SER A 67 3.06 11.06 -9.47
C SER A 67 2.88 11.80 -10.80
N ASN A 68 3.96 12.35 -11.36
CA ASN A 68 3.92 13.08 -12.64
C ASN A 68 3.51 12.15 -13.79
N ILE A 69 4.13 10.97 -13.90
CA ILE A 69 3.78 9.97 -14.93
C ILE A 69 2.33 9.55 -14.81
N SER A 70 1.83 9.37 -13.59
CA SER A 70 0.44 8.96 -13.38
C SER A 70 -0.57 10.04 -13.76
N GLU A 71 -0.18 11.30 -13.79
CA GLU A 71 -1.05 12.39 -14.25
C GLU A 71 -0.83 12.75 -15.74
N ASP A 72 0.16 12.11 -16.39
CA ASP A 72 0.37 12.23 -17.84
C ASP A 72 -0.48 11.18 -18.58
N HIS A 73 -1.74 11.55 -18.79
CA HIS A 73 -2.73 10.70 -19.43
C HIS A 73 -2.31 10.26 -20.86
N ASP A 74 -1.79 11.18 -21.65
CA ASP A 74 -1.43 10.93 -23.05
C ASP A 74 -0.21 10.00 -23.16
N TYR A 75 0.78 10.20 -22.28
CA TYR A 75 1.92 9.31 -22.18
C TYR A 75 1.49 7.88 -21.81
N LEU A 76 0.65 7.73 -20.79
CA LEU A 76 0.19 6.40 -20.36
C LEU A 76 -0.66 5.73 -21.44
N GLN A 77 -1.56 6.46 -22.08
CA GLN A 77 -2.38 5.97 -23.20
C GLN A 77 -1.51 5.43 -24.34
N THR A 78 -0.52 6.23 -24.75
CA THR A 78 0.36 5.86 -25.88
C THR A 78 1.31 4.72 -25.51
N SER A 79 1.93 4.80 -24.33
CA SER A 79 2.98 3.84 -23.94
C SER A 79 2.41 2.48 -23.56
N LEU A 80 1.17 2.41 -23.08
CA LEU A 80 0.58 1.18 -22.55
C LEU A 80 -0.43 0.52 -23.49
N ALA A 81 -0.82 1.16 -24.59
CA ALA A 81 -1.79 0.61 -25.56
C ALA A 81 -1.38 -0.78 -26.08
N GLY A 82 -0.10 -0.98 -26.39
CA GLY A 82 0.41 -2.27 -26.87
C GLY A 82 0.36 -3.40 -25.84
N VAL A 83 0.43 -3.06 -24.55
CA VAL A 83 0.40 -4.04 -23.46
C VAL A 83 -1.01 -4.60 -23.23
N ALA A 84 -2.03 -3.80 -23.51
CA ALA A 84 -3.43 -4.21 -23.38
C ALA A 84 -3.78 -5.42 -24.26
N ASN A 85 -3.06 -5.62 -25.35
CA ASN A 85 -3.27 -6.76 -26.26
C ASN A 85 -2.72 -8.09 -25.69
N ALA A 86 -1.80 -8.05 -24.73
CA ALA A 86 -1.10 -9.22 -24.21
C ALA A 86 -1.63 -9.70 -22.84
N ASP A 87 -2.29 -8.84 -22.07
CA ASP A 87 -2.77 -9.13 -20.73
C ASP A 87 -4.25 -8.69 -20.58
N PRO A 88 -5.21 -9.63 -20.52
CA PRO A 88 -6.63 -9.30 -20.40
C PRO A 88 -6.99 -8.49 -19.15
N PHE A 89 -6.33 -8.73 -18.02
CA PHE A 89 -6.54 -7.95 -16.80
C PHE A 89 -6.07 -6.51 -16.98
N PHE A 90 -4.90 -6.33 -17.61
CA PHE A 90 -4.39 -5.02 -17.95
C PHE A 90 -5.32 -4.31 -18.94
N ALA A 91 -5.78 -4.98 -19.99
CA ALA A 91 -6.74 -4.43 -20.94
C ALA A 91 -7.99 -3.91 -20.25
N ARG A 92 -8.50 -4.64 -19.26
CA ARG A 92 -9.66 -4.22 -18.49
C ARG A 92 -9.38 -2.96 -17.66
N LEU A 93 -8.28 -2.91 -16.91
CA LEU A 93 -7.88 -1.71 -16.17
C LEU A 93 -7.68 -0.50 -17.10
N PHE A 94 -7.06 -0.73 -18.25
CA PHE A 94 -6.85 0.32 -19.26
C PHE A 94 -8.18 0.84 -19.82
N SER A 95 -9.13 -0.06 -20.10
CA SER A 95 -10.49 0.32 -20.50
C SER A 95 -11.23 1.11 -19.42
N LEU A 96 -11.11 0.72 -18.15
CA LEU A 96 -11.68 1.48 -17.03
C LEU A 96 -11.03 2.87 -16.89
N HIS A 97 -9.73 2.95 -17.12
CA HIS A 97 -9.02 4.23 -17.17
C HIS A 97 -9.58 5.13 -18.27
N GLN A 98 -9.78 4.62 -19.50
CA GLN A 98 -10.36 5.39 -20.60
C GLN A 98 -11.80 5.83 -20.31
N GLN A 99 -12.59 4.99 -19.64
CA GLN A 99 -13.96 5.37 -19.24
C GLN A 99 -14.00 6.48 -18.19
N SER A 100 -13.00 6.56 -17.31
CA SER A 100 -12.93 7.57 -16.24
C SER A 100 -12.20 8.86 -16.66
N HIS A 101 -11.25 8.79 -17.58
CA HIS A 101 -10.39 9.91 -17.97
C HIS A 101 -10.59 10.38 -19.43
N GLY A 102 -11.43 9.68 -20.20
CA GLY A 102 -11.57 9.92 -21.64
C GLY A 102 -10.50 9.23 -22.47
N SER A 103 -10.60 9.36 -23.79
CA SER A 103 -9.65 8.85 -24.75
C SER A 103 -8.58 9.89 -25.11
N LEU A 104 -7.56 9.46 -25.87
CA LEU A 104 -6.52 10.33 -26.38
C LEU A 104 -7.14 11.55 -27.12
N GLY A 105 -6.72 12.75 -26.76
CA GLY A 105 -7.24 13.99 -27.30
C GLY A 105 -8.61 14.47 -26.77
N ASN A 106 -9.27 13.66 -25.90
CA ASN A 106 -10.54 14.02 -25.26
C ASN A 106 -10.49 13.70 -23.76
N ARG A 107 -9.68 14.46 -23.04
CA ARG A 107 -9.43 14.26 -21.61
C ARG A 107 -10.61 14.68 -20.75
N VAL A 108 -10.99 13.80 -19.81
CA VAL A 108 -11.90 14.08 -18.70
C VAL A 108 -11.11 14.05 -17.40
N ILE A 109 -11.35 15.01 -16.51
CA ILE A 109 -10.76 15.00 -15.16
C ILE A 109 -11.78 14.34 -14.23
N PRO A 110 -11.47 13.15 -13.67
CA PRO A 110 -12.38 12.51 -12.74
C PRO A 110 -12.46 13.28 -11.41
N ALA A 111 -13.58 13.13 -10.70
CA ALA A 111 -13.82 13.84 -9.44
C ALA A 111 -12.93 13.39 -8.30
N ARG A 112 -12.42 12.16 -8.36
CA ARG A 112 -11.53 11.60 -7.33
C ARG A 112 -10.33 12.49 -7.02
N LYS A 113 -9.87 12.47 -5.79
CA LYS A 113 -8.62 13.11 -5.37
C LYS A 113 -7.50 12.06 -5.35
N PRO A 114 -6.43 12.22 -6.15
CA PRO A 114 -5.35 11.25 -6.18
C PRO A 114 -4.58 11.24 -4.86
N LEU A 115 -4.46 10.06 -4.26
CA LEU A 115 -3.62 9.79 -3.11
C LEU A 115 -2.56 8.77 -3.53
N LEU A 116 -1.31 8.97 -3.21
CA LEU A 116 -0.23 8.03 -3.48
C LEU A 116 0.40 7.55 -2.18
N LEU A 117 0.08 6.33 -1.82
CA LEU A 117 0.75 5.54 -0.80
C LEU A 117 1.51 4.43 -1.51
N MET A 118 2.83 4.53 -1.54
CA MET A 118 3.66 3.67 -2.38
C MET A 118 4.80 3.07 -1.56
N ARG A 119 5.09 1.79 -1.77
CA ARG A 119 6.30 1.14 -1.30
C ARG A 119 7.26 1.00 -2.48
N THR A 120 8.46 1.53 -2.33
CA THR A 120 9.55 1.33 -3.28
C THR A 120 10.50 0.30 -2.72
N ASP A 121 10.67 -0.81 -3.43
CA ASP A 121 11.52 -1.91 -3.02
C ASP A 121 12.90 -1.76 -3.66
N PHE A 122 13.96 -1.83 -2.83
CA PHE A 122 15.34 -1.70 -3.25
C PHE A 122 16.12 -2.97 -2.92
N MET A 123 17.13 -3.25 -3.73
CA MET A 123 18.16 -4.26 -3.46
C MET A 123 19.49 -3.54 -3.24
N ASP A 124 20.20 -3.89 -2.19
CA ASP A 124 21.55 -3.39 -1.95
C ASP A 124 22.54 -4.23 -2.77
N ASP A 125 23.04 -3.66 -3.87
CA ASP A 125 24.05 -4.27 -4.72
C ASP A 125 25.42 -3.84 -4.21
N LYS A 126 26.28 -4.79 -3.87
CA LYS A 126 27.60 -4.55 -3.26
C LYS A 126 28.52 -3.68 -4.11
N ASP A 127 28.41 -3.82 -5.43
CA ASP A 127 29.35 -3.17 -6.37
C ASP A 127 28.78 -1.87 -6.93
N ASN A 128 27.46 -1.77 -7.06
CA ASN A 128 26.78 -0.71 -7.79
C ASN A 128 25.82 0.12 -6.91
N GLY A 129 25.77 -0.13 -5.61
CA GLY A 129 24.86 0.54 -4.67
C GLY A 129 23.40 0.10 -4.83
N ALA A 130 22.49 0.78 -4.12
CA ALA A 130 21.09 0.38 -4.09
C ALA A 130 20.40 0.50 -5.47
N LYS A 131 19.72 -0.56 -5.87
CA LYS A 131 18.96 -0.68 -7.13
C LYS A 131 17.47 -0.76 -6.84
N ILE A 132 16.66 -0.09 -7.63
CA ILE A 132 15.20 -0.19 -7.56
C ILE A 132 14.78 -1.53 -8.13
N ILE A 133 13.96 -2.27 -7.38
CA ILE A 133 13.37 -3.54 -7.79
C ILE A 133 11.96 -3.31 -8.33
N GLU A 134 11.12 -2.59 -7.57
CA GLU A 134 9.75 -2.32 -8.00
C GLU A 134 9.10 -1.18 -7.21
N PHE A 135 8.00 -0.68 -7.78
CA PHE A 135 7.09 0.25 -7.14
C PHE A 135 5.76 -0.47 -6.86
N ASN A 136 5.30 -0.42 -5.62
CA ASN A 136 4.01 -0.97 -5.22
C ASN A 136 3.05 0.19 -4.92
N GLY A 137 2.30 0.64 -5.91
CA GLY A 137 1.36 1.76 -5.80
C GLY A 137 -0.03 1.36 -5.36
N ILE A 138 -0.37 0.07 -5.39
CA ILE A 138 -1.63 -0.49 -4.89
C ILE A 138 -1.32 -1.62 -3.92
N ALA A 139 -2.17 -1.82 -2.92
CA ALA A 139 -2.04 -2.87 -1.90
C ALA A 139 -0.67 -2.88 -1.18
N ALA A 140 -0.04 -1.73 -1.06
CA ALA A 140 1.28 -1.56 -0.43
C ALA A 140 1.20 -1.82 1.08
N GLY A 141 1.24 -3.08 1.47
CA GLY A 141 1.23 -3.52 2.86
C GLY A 141 2.60 -3.53 3.53
N MET A 142 2.66 -4.09 4.74
CA MET A 142 3.87 -4.37 5.55
C MET A 142 4.51 -3.15 6.22
N ALA A 143 4.02 -1.93 6.02
CA ALA A 143 4.51 -0.74 6.73
C ALA A 143 4.28 -0.85 8.25
N PRO A 144 3.10 -1.27 8.74
CA PRO A 144 2.86 -1.57 10.14
C PRO A 144 3.82 -2.63 10.71
N PHE A 145 3.99 -3.76 10.02
CA PHE A 145 4.91 -4.82 10.47
C PHE A 145 6.37 -4.34 10.49
N GLY A 146 6.79 -3.54 9.52
CA GLY A 146 8.14 -2.97 9.50
C GLY A 146 8.43 -2.08 10.71
N GLN A 147 7.48 -1.29 11.17
CA GLN A 147 7.61 -0.50 12.40
C GLN A 147 7.65 -1.40 13.62
N ARG A 148 6.73 -2.38 13.73
CA ARG A 148 6.70 -3.35 14.83
C ARG A 148 7.96 -4.19 14.91
N ALA A 149 8.57 -4.58 13.78
CA ALA A 149 9.87 -5.28 13.77
C ALA A 149 10.98 -4.44 14.42
N THR A 150 10.99 -3.13 14.19
CA THR A 150 11.94 -2.22 14.84
C THR A 150 11.71 -2.14 16.36
N GLU A 151 10.44 -2.14 16.78
CA GLU A 151 10.05 -2.14 18.18
C GLU A 151 10.41 -3.46 18.86
N LEU A 152 10.23 -4.62 18.17
CA LEU A 152 10.68 -5.93 18.64
C LEU A 152 12.19 -5.95 18.88
N HIS A 153 12.99 -5.43 17.93
CA HIS A 153 14.45 -5.39 18.10
C HIS A 153 14.86 -4.51 19.30
N ALA A 154 14.14 -3.42 19.55
CA ALA A 154 14.37 -2.60 20.75
C ALA A 154 13.99 -3.36 22.04
N TYR A 155 12.89 -4.08 22.03
CA TYR A 155 12.46 -4.94 23.14
C TYR A 155 13.50 -6.01 23.45
N LEU A 156 13.92 -6.79 22.44
CA LEU A 156 14.90 -7.86 22.62
C LEU A 156 16.25 -7.35 23.13
N ARG A 157 16.71 -6.21 22.65
CA ARG A 157 17.94 -5.58 23.14
C ARG A 157 17.85 -5.22 24.62
N ASN A 158 16.69 -4.80 25.10
CA ASN A 158 16.49 -4.40 26.48
C ASN A 158 16.24 -5.60 27.41
N GLN A 159 15.49 -6.60 26.93
CA GLN A 159 15.09 -7.76 27.72
C GLN A 159 16.19 -8.82 27.76
N TRP A 160 16.95 -8.99 26.67
CA TRP A 160 17.97 -10.02 26.45
C TRP A 160 19.32 -9.39 26.06
N PRO A 161 19.89 -8.46 26.87
CA PRO A 161 21.05 -7.68 26.45
C PRO A 161 22.28 -8.54 26.16
N ASP A 162 22.56 -9.55 26.98
CA ASP A 162 23.72 -10.42 26.83
C ASP A 162 23.65 -11.31 25.59
N ASP A 163 22.48 -11.85 25.30
CA ASP A 163 22.24 -12.66 24.10
C ASP A 163 22.21 -11.79 22.85
N TYR A 164 21.54 -10.64 22.92
CA TYR A 164 21.51 -9.68 21.83
C TYR A 164 22.92 -9.20 21.45
N GLN A 165 23.81 -8.97 22.42
CA GLN A 165 25.18 -8.59 22.17
C GLN A 165 26.03 -9.69 21.54
N LYS A 166 25.80 -10.97 21.91
CA LYS A 166 26.56 -12.11 21.36
C LYS A 166 26.33 -12.34 19.87
N TRP A 167 25.13 -12.15 19.39
CA TRP A 167 24.75 -12.44 17.99
C TRP A 167 24.44 -11.22 17.15
N SER A 168 24.28 -10.05 17.76
CA SER A 168 24.41 -8.80 17.02
C SER A 168 25.88 -8.42 17.04
N GLU A 169 26.67 -8.75 16.05
CA GLU A 169 28.03 -8.23 15.85
C GLU A 169 28.08 -6.68 15.77
N ILE A 170 27.09 -6.01 16.31
CA ILE A 170 26.69 -4.66 16.04
C ILE A 170 26.77 -3.85 17.32
N SER A 171 27.98 -3.73 17.86
CA SER A 171 28.21 -2.87 19.05
C SER A 171 27.98 -1.36 18.78
N ASP A 172 28.04 -0.89 17.52
CA ASP A 172 28.03 0.53 17.16
C ASP A 172 26.88 0.96 16.22
N THR A 173 25.79 0.20 16.10
CA THR A 173 24.69 0.61 15.22
C THR A 173 23.69 1.50 15.94
N THR A 174 23.35 2.60 15.29
CA THR A 174 22.21 3.42 15.67
C THR A 174 20.96 2.81 15.02
N PRO A 175 19.94 2.37 15.77
CA PRO A 175 18.69 1.91 15.21
C PRO A 175 18.07 3.00 14.33
N ALA A 176 17.62 2.61 13.13
CA ALA A 176 16.83 3.53 12.31
C ALA A 176 15.49 3.78 12.98
N ASN A 177 15.10 5.05 13.11
CA ASN A 177 13.77 5.39 13.58
C ASN A 177 12.75 5.05 12.47
N ASN A 178 12.02 3.96 12.63
CA ASN A 178 10.97 3.54 11.71
C ASN A 178 9.60 4.02 12.23
N GLN A 179 9.05 5.01 11.57
CA GLN A 179 7.73 5.58 11.86
C GLN A 179 6.76 5.35 10.70
N ALA A 180 6.94 4.27 9.95
CA ALA A 180 6.19 4.03 8.71
C ALA A 180 4.67 3.97 8.93
N LEU A 181 4.20 3.28 9.98
CA LEU A 181 2.79 3.23 10.35
C LEU A 181 2.25 4.61 10.72
N ALA A 182 2.94 5.33 11.60
CA ALA A 182 2.50 6.64 12.07
C ALA A 182 2.43 7.66 10.92
N GLN A 183 3.42 7.69 10.04
CA GLN A 183 3.45 8.59 8.89
C GLN A 183 2.41 8.23 7.84
N LEU A 184 2.17 6.93 7.61
CA LEU A 184 1.13 6.43 6.71
C LEU A 184 -0.26 6.86 7.22
N ALA A 185 -0.55 6.61 8.49
CA ALA A 185 -1.80 6.99 9.12
C ALA A 185 -2.00 8.51 9.09
N TYR A 186 -0.96 9.29 9.41
CA TYR A 186 -1.02 10.75 9.33
C TYR A 186 -1.32 11.25 7.90
N GLY A 187 -0.64 10.73 6.88
CA GLY A 187 -0.90 11.10 5.48
C GLY A 187 -2.32 10.79 5.03
N ILE A 188 -2.86 9.64 5.42
CA ILE A 188 -4.25 9.25 5.15
C ILE A 188 -5.22 10.18 5.89
N SER A 189 -4.98 10.48 7.16
CA SER A 189 -5.86 11.35 7.95
C SER A 189 -5.94 12.75 7.36
N GLN A 190 -4.82 13.32 6.93
CA GLN A 190 -4.79 14.63 6.26
C GLN A 190 -5.58 14.63 4.95
N ALA A 191 -5.49 13.55 4.17
CA ALA A 191 -6.29 13.41 2.94
C ALA A 191 -7.78 13.31 3.25
N ALA A 192 -8.17 12.54 4.27
CA ALA A 192 -9.55 12.39 4.71
C ALA A 192 -10.15 13.71 5.17
N MET A 193 -9.44 14.45 6.02
CA MET A 193 -9.88 15.77 6.51
C MET A 193 -10.11 16.75 5.35
N ARG A 194 -9.14 16.86 4.41
CA ARG A 194 -9.26 17.74 3.25
C ARG A 194 -10.45 17.40 2.33
N VAL A 195 -10.73 16.10 2.15
CA VAL A 195 -11.91 15.68 1.39
C VAL A 195 -13.18 16.06 2.13
N ASN A 196 -13.28 15.73 3.41
CA ASN A 196 -14.45 16.04 4.22
C ASN A 196 -14.74 17.55 4.25
N GLU A 197 -13.73 18.38 4.48
CA GLU A 197 -13.81 19.85 4.51
C GLU A 197 -14.13 20.47 3.14
N SER A 198 -13.95 19.76 2.05
CA SER A 198 -14.28 20.26 0.69
C SER A 198 -15.77 20.27 0.40
N PHE A 199 -16.60 19.70 1.25
CA PHE A 199 -18.05 19.68 1.15
C PHE A 199 -18.70 20.80 1.99
N SER A 200 -19.98 21.09 1.74
CA SER A 200 -20.72 22.08 2.50
C SER A 200 -20.84 21.70 3.98
N SER A 201 -21.02 22.67 4.86
CA SER A 201 -21.13 22.44 6.33
C SER A 201 -22.22 21.45 6.72
N GLN A 202 -23.25 21.29 5.90
CA GLN A 202 -24.32 20.29 6.12
C GLN A 202 -23.93 18.87 5.71
N GLU A 203 -22.89 18.71 4.91
CA GLU A 203 -22.39 17.43 4.39
C GLU A 203 -21.10 16.97 5.10
N VAL A 204 -20.46 17.86 5.89
CA VAL A 204 -19.27 17.56 6.66
C VAL A 204 -19.62 16.58 7.78
N GLN A 205 -18.85 15.51 7.89
CA GLN A 205 -18.97 14.55 8.98
C GLN A 205 -18.08 14.96 10.15
N GLU A 206 -18.52 14.70 11.37
CA GLU A 206 -17.72 14.91 12.58
C GLU A 206 -16.45 14.06 12.54
N ARG A 207 -16.57 12.84 12.06
CA ARG A 207 -15.43 11.90 11.90
C ARG A 207 -15.33 11.48 10.44
N PRO A 208 -14.25 11.90 9.72
CA PRO A 208 -14.01 11.44 8.36
C PRO A 208 -13.90 9.91 8.29
N THR A 209 -14.39 9.33 7.21
CA THR A 209 -14.47 7.87 7.06
C THR A 209 -13.43 7.34 6.07
N PHE A 210 -12.65 6.39 6.55
CA PHE A 210 -11.71 5.59 5.78
C PHE A 210 -12.31 4.23 5.43
N LEU A 211 -12.34 3.91 4.14
CA LEU A 211 -12.78 2.62 3.63
C LEU A 211 -11.57 1.84 3.11
N MET A 212 -11.29 0.69 3.69
CA MET A 212 -10.34 -0.29 3.18
C MET A 212 -11.06 -1.34 2.32
N VAL A 213 -10.67 -1.45 1.06
CA VAL A 213 -11.17 -2.50 0.17
C VAL A 213 -10.26 -3.71 0.27
N ILE A 214 -10.78 -4.82 0.78
CA ILE A 214 -10.01 -6.02 1.11
C ILE A 214 -10.36 -7.21 0.20
N GLN A 215 -9.48 -8.20 0.16
CA GLN A 215 -9.76 -9.50 -0.43
C GLN A 215 -10.61 -10.37 0.50
N GLU A 216 -11.40 -11.27 -0.07
CA GLU A 216 -12.03 -12.35 0.71
C GLU A 216 -10.91 -13.30 1.19
N ASN A 217 -10.97 -13.73 2.43
CA ASN A 217 -10.03 -14.70 3.01
C ASN A 217 -8.54 -14.28 3.08
N GLU A 218 -8.25 -12.98 3.11
CA GLU A 218 -6.89 -12.50 3.35
C GLU A 218 -6.41 -12.93 4.75
N ASP A 219 -5.19 -13.47 4.84
CA ASP A 219 -4.57 -13.85 6.12
C ASP A 219 -3.84 -12.67 6.80
N ASN A 220 -3.43 -11.66 6.00
CA ASN A 220 -2.72 -10.47 6.47
C ASN A 220 -3.67 -9.41 7.07
N VAL A 221 -4.55 -9.84 7.98
CA VAL A 221 -5.54 -8.96 8.60
C VAL A 221 -4.95 -8.08 9.71
N TYR A 222 -3.88 -8.52 10.34
CA TYR A 222 -3.27 -7.79 11.46
C TYR A 222 -2.54 -6.53 10.98
N ASP A 223 -1.83 -6.58 9.86
CA ASP A 223 -1.24 -5.40 9.20
C ASP A 223 -2.31 -4.34 8.89
N GLN A 224 -3.50 -4.80 8.46
CA GLN A 224 -4.64 -3.92 8.21
C GLN A 224 -5.20 -3.32 9.50
N HIS A 225 -5.37 -4.14 10.57
CA HIS A 225 -5.89 -3.67 11.86
C HIS A 225 -4.96 -2.65 12.52
N LEU A 226 -3.64 -2.87 12.47
CA LEU A 226 -2.67 -1.91 12.98
C LEU A 226 -2.82 -0.53 12.32
N LEU A 227 -3.06 -0.50 11.00
CA LEU A 227 -3.32 0.76 10.30
C LEU A 227 -4.66 1.38 10.72
N GLU A 228 -5.71 0.57 10.86
CA GLU A 228 -7.03 1.06 11.29
C GLU A 228 -7.00 1.62 12.70
N GLU A 229 -6.31 0.96 13.62
CA GLU A 229 -6.11 1.42 15.00
C GLU A 229 -5.43 2.81 15.01
N ALA A 230 -4.31 2.95 14.29
CA ALA A 230 -3.62 4.23 14.18
C ALA A 230 -4.49 5.35 13.55
N LEU A 231 -5.36 5.01 12.61
CA LEU A 231 -6.31 5.96 12.02
C LEU A 231 -7.44 6.33 12.99
N GLN A 232 -7.92 5.39 13.79
CA GLN A 232 -8.94 5.63 14.82
C GLN A 232 -8.40 6.54 15.93
N GLU A 233 -7.14 6.38 16.33
CA GLU A 233 -6.45 7.27 17.25
C GLU A 233 -6.36 8.72 16.71
N LEU A 234 -6.26 8.86 15.37
CA LEU A 234 -6.29 10.17 14.70
C LEU A 234 -7.72 10.69 14.42
N GLY A 235 -8.75 10.03 14.98
CA GLY A 235 -10.14 10.48 14.94
C GLY A 235 -10.93 10.01 13.70
N LEU A 236 -10.40 9.14 12.87
CA LEU A 236 -11.13 8.61 11.71
C LEU A 236 -12.07 7.46 12.12
N ARG A 237 -13.16 7.33 11.36
CA ARG A 237 -13.95 6.10 11.33
C ARG A 237 -13.36 5.16 10.29
N THR A 238 -13.12 3.89 10.64
CA THR A 238 -12.58 2.89 9.72
C THR A 238 -13.62 1.83 9.38
N VAL A 239 -13.67 1.41 8.12
CA VAL A 239 -14.58 0.38 7.60
C VAL A 239 -13.85 -0.50 6.60
N ARG A 240 -14.16 -1.79 6.58
CA ARG A 240 -13.68 -2.73 5.54
C ARG A 240 -14.83 -3.26 4.71
N ARG A 241 -14.59 -3.42 3.41
CA ARG A 241 -15.50 -4.09 2.49
C ARG A 241 -14.72 -4.82 1.40
N THR A 242 -15.25 -5.91 0.93
CA THR A 242 -14.80 -6.54 -0.33
C THR A 242 -15.43 -5.85 -1.53
N PHE A 243 -14.86 -5.99 -2.73
CA PHE A 243 -15.48 -5.49 -3.97
C PHE A 243 -16.91 -6.02 -4.16
N LYS A 244 -17.16 -7.27 -3.75
CA LYS A 244 -18.48 -7.89 -3.84
C LYS A 244 -19.52 -7.19 -2.96
N GLN A 245 -19.17 -6.83 -1.73
CA GLN A 245 -20.05 -6.04 -0.85
C GLN A 245 -20.28 -4.65 -1.44
N LEU A 246 -19.20 -3.99 -1.88
CA LEU A 246 -19.28 -2.66 -2.45
C LEU A 246 -20.13 -2.58 -3.71
N SER A 247 -20.22 -3.65 -4.52
CA SER A 247 -21.03 -3.66 -5.74
C SER A 247 -22.53 -3.43 -5.50
N THR A 248 -23.00 -3.64 -4.26
CA THR A 248 -24.40 -3.43 -3.86
C THR A 248 -24.57 -2.33 -2.80
N GLU A 249 -23.49 -1.86 -2.22
CA GLU A 249 -23.52 -0.91 -1.10
C GLU A 249 -23.04 0.50 -1.48
N LEU A 250 -22.23 0.67 -2.55
CA LEU A 250 -21.76 1.97 -3.01
C LEU A 250 -22.81 2.70 -3.84
N SER A 251 -22.86 4.02 -3.64
CA SER A 251 -23.66 4.94 -4.44
C SER A 251 -23.00 6.31 -4.53
N THR A 252 -23.47 7.13 -5.48
CA THR A 252 -23.10 8.54 -5.60
C THR A 252 -24.16 9.38 -4.91
N GLY A 253 -23.76 10.17 -3.93
CA GLY A 253 -24.56 11.17 -3.26
C GLY A 253 -24.47 12.57 -3.90
N PRO A 254 -25.04 13.60 -3.24
CA PRO A 254 -24.92 14.98 -3.69
C PRO A 254 -23.45 15.39 -3.91
N ASN A 255 -23.21 16.32 -4.84
CA ASN A 255 -21.87 16.85 -5.15
C ASN A 255 -20.83 15.74 -5.45
N GLN A 256 -21.26 14.63 -6.04
CA GLN A 256 -20.44 13.45 -6.30
C GLN A 256 -19.80 12.86 -5.02
N ARG A 257 -20.43 13.00 -3.87
CA ARG A 257 -19.99 12.36 -2.64
C ARG A 257 -20.07 10.85 -2.74
N LEU A 258 -19.01 10.13 -2.43
CA LEU A 258 -19.06 8.67 -2.36
C LEU A 258 -19.80 8.26 -1.08
N MET A 259 -20.84 7.44 -1.24
CA MET A 259 -21.71 6.99 -0.14
C MET A 259 -21.63 5.47 0.00
N LEU A 260 -21.61 5.00 1.25
CA LEU A 260 -21.64 3.58 1.59
C LEU A 260 -22.90 3.31 2.44
N LYS A 261 -23.73 2.37 1.99
CA LYS A 261 -24.97 1.99 2.67
C LYS A 261 -24.71 1.59 4.13
N GLY A 262 -25.50 2.16 5.04
CA GLY A 262 -25.39 1.91 6.49
C GLY A 262 -24.18 2.56 7.18
N VAL A 263 -23.33 3.26 6.43
CA VAL A 263 -22.14 3.95 6.95
C VAL A 263 -22.25 5.46 6.77
N GLY A 264 -22.61 5.92 5.57
CA GLY A 264 -22.62 7.33 5.20
C GLY A 264 -21.56 7.66 4.16
N ALA A 265 -21.05 8.88 4.18
CA ALA A 265 -20.05 9.35 3.24
C ALA A 265 -18.68 8.75 3.51
N ILE A 266 -17.90 8.57 2.43
CA ILE A 266 -16.54 8.05 2.46
C ILE A 266 -15.58 9.16 2.00
N ASP A 267 -14.51 9.37 2.74
CA ASP A 267 -13.51 10.42 2.48
C ASP A 267 -12.23 9.86 1.88
N VAL A 268 -11.85 8.63 2.25
CA VAL A 268 -10.69 7.92 1.68
C VAL A 268 -11.07 6.50 1.34
N VAL A 269 -10.67 6.05 0.16
CA VAL A 269 -10.66 4.64 -0.26
C VAL A 269 -9.24 4.16 -0.38
N TYR A 270 -8.89 3.13 0.37
CA TYR A 270 -7.60 2.46 0.33
C TYR A 270 -7.75 1.03 -0.19
N LEU A 271 -7.11 0.74 -1.30
CA LEU A 271 -7.27 -0.53 -2.00
C LEU A 271 -6.19 -1.53 -1.57
N ARG A 272 -6.60 -2.54 -0.82
CA ARG A 272 -5.83 -3.76 -0.52
C ARG A 272 -6.20 -4.90 -1.48
N ALA A 273 -7.21 -4.69 -2.31
CA ALA A 273 -7.66 -5.55 -3.40
C ALA A 273 -7.77 -4.75 -4.70
N GLY A 274 -7.97 -5.42 -5.84
CA GLY A 274 -8.11 -4.78 -7.16
C GLY A 274 -6.82 -4.78 -7.98
N TYR A 275 -5.82 -5.57 -7.60
CA TYR A 275 -4.54 -5.67 -8.28
C TYR A 275 -4.36 -6.96 -9.08
N GLN A 276 -5.26 -7.92 -8.94
CA GLN A 276 -5.24 -9.19 -9.64
C GLN A 276 -6.63 -9.56 -10.19
N TYR A 277 -6.64 -10.50 -11.15
CA TYR A 277 -7.84 -10.96 -11.82
C TYR A 277 -8.93 -11.47 -10.85
N SER A 278 -8.53 -12.28 -9.86
CA SER A 278 -9.46 -12.87 -8.89
C SER A 278 -10.23 -11.84 -8.03
N ASP A 279 -9.72 -10.63 -7.88
CA ASP A 279 -10.40 -9.56 -7.14
C ASP A 279 -11.66 -9.07 -7.86
N TYR A 280 -11.75 -9.31 -9.18
CA TYR A 280 -12.87 -8.93 -10.04
C TYR A 280 -13.67 -10.15 -10.54
N TYR A 281 -13.38 -11.33 -10.03
CA TYR A 281 -14.05 -12.56 -10.43
C TYR A 281 -15.25 -12.87 -9.54
N SER A 282 -16.37 -13.29 -10.14
CA SER A 282 -17.54 -13.83 -9.42
C SER A 282 -17.92 -15.17 -10.02
N PRO A 283 -17.90 -16.27 -9.25
CA PRO A 283 -18.27 -17.60 -9.75
C PRO A 283 -19.71 -17.72 -10.26
N LYS A 284 -20.57 -16.74 -9.92
CA LYS A 284 -21.98 -16.74 -10.33
C LYS A 284 -22.24 -16.10 -11.69
N GLN A 285 -21.20 -15.54 -12.30
CA GLN A 285 -21.28 -14.89 -13.61
C GLN A 285 -20.27 -15.56 -14.53
N ASP A 286 -20.73 -16.10 -15.63
CA ASP A 286 -19.93 -16.77 -16.68
C ASP A 286 -19.01 -15.80 -17.45
N GLU A 287 -18.50 -14.77 -16.80
CA GLU A 287 -17.56 -13.82 -17.39
C GLU A 287 -16.14 -14.33 -17.26
N ALA A 288 -15.58 -14.79 -18.37
CA ALA A 288 -14.24 -15.37 -18.45
C ALA A 288 -13.10 -14.41 -18.06
N ILE A 289 -13.35 -13.09 -17.91
CA ILE A 289 -12.26 -12.11 -17.78
C ILE A 289 -12.39 -11.19 -16.55
N CYS A 290 -13.48 -10.53 -16.29
CA CYS A 290 -13.72 -9.72 -15.09
C CYS A 290 -15.23 -9.52 -14.92
N CYS A 291 -15.70 -9.65 -13.68
CA CYS A 291 -17.11 -9.36 -13.39
C CYS A 291 -17.42 -7.87 -13.67
N GLN A 292 -18.42 -7.61 -14.51
CA GLN A 292 -18.81 -6.26 -14.88
C GLN A 292 -19.24 -5.41 -13.67
N ALA A 293 -20.01 -5.99 -12.76
CA ALA A 293 -20.46 -5.29 -11.56
C ALA A 293 -19.29 -4.84 -10.66
N LEU A 294 -18.28 -5.69 -10.48
CA LEU A 294 -17.08 -5.35 -9.69
C LEU A 294 -16.22 -4.30 -10.40
N SER A 295 -16.16 -4.34 -11.73
CA SER A 295 -15.50 -3.30 -12.53
C SER A 295 -16.21 -1.97 -12.46
N GLN A 296 -17.55 -1.96 -12.48
CA GLN A 296 -18.36 -0.74 -12.28
C GLN A 296 -18.18 -0.16 -10.89
N THR A 297 -18.04 -1.01 -9.85
CA THR A 297 -17.68 -0.56 -8.49
C THR A 297 -16.38 0.25 -8.50
N ARG A 298 -15.38 -0.18 -9.27
CA ARG A 298 -14.13 0.56 -9.42
C ARG A 298 -14.36 1.92 -10.08
N LEU A 299 -15.18 2.00 -11.13
CA LEU A 299 -15.51 3.26 -11.79
C LEU A 299 -16.27 4.23 -10.86
N ILE A 300 -17.22 3.74 -10.07
CA ILE A 300 -17.92 4.57 -9.09
C ILE A 300 -16.90 5.23 -8.14
N ILE A 301 -15.92 4.49 -7.63
CA ILE A 301 -14.87 5.04 -6.78
C ILE A 301 -14.08 6.14 -7.51
N GLU A 302 -13.67 5.91 -8.77
CA GLU A 302 -12.91 6.90 -9.56
C GLU A 302 -13.71 8.16 -9.91
N GLN A 303 -15.03 8.03 -10.09
CA GLN A 303 -15.91 9.12 -10.53
C GLN A 303 -16.46 9.98 -9.39
N ASN A 304 -16.19 9.61 -8.13
CA ASN A 304 -16.69 10.34 -6.98
C ASN A 304 -15.59 11.18 -6.30
N SER A 305 -16.02 12.23 -5.59
CA SER A 305 -15.15 13.14 -4.82
C SER A 305 -14.69 12.46 -3.53
N VAL A 306 -13.65 11.63 -3.63
CA VAL A 306 -13.05 10.85 -2.56
C VAL A 306 -11.53 10.75 -2.80
N ALA A 307 -10.72 10.70 -1.77
CA ALA A 307 -9.29 10.41 -1.93
C ALA A 307 -9.09 8.90 -2.15
N VAL A 308 -8.37 8.54 -3.21
CA VAL A 308 -8.21 7.13 -3.61
C VAL A 308 -6.74 6.76 -3.65
N ASN A 309 -6.35 5.70 -2.96
CA ASN A 309 -5.10 4.99 -3.15
C ASN A 309 -5.37 3.51 -3.48
N ALA A 310 -4.99 3.02 -4.62
CA ALA A 310 -4.45 3.74 -5.77
C ALA A 310 -5.55 3.95 -6.81
N PRO A 311 -5.69 5.16 -7.37
CA PRO A 311 -6.50 5.30 -8.56
C PRO A 311 -5.97 4.43 -9.69
N ILE A 312 -6.83 4.08 -10.66
CA ILE A 312 -6.45 3.21 -11.79
C ILE A 312 -5.19 3.71 -12.49
N ILE A 313 -5.09 5.01 -12.69
CA ILE A 313 -3.93 5.63 -13.36
C ILE A 313 -2.62 5.40 -12.59
N LYS A 314 -2.64 5.48 -11.26
CA LYS A 314 -1.46 5.21 -10.42
C LYS A 314 -1.12 3.72 -10.37
N GLN A 315 -2.14 2.87 -10.37
CA GLN A 315 -1.95 1.42 -10.48
C GLN A 315 -1.28 1.06 -11.81
N LEU A 316 -1.68 1.69 -12.92
CA LEU A 316 -1.04 1.51 -14.24
C LEU A 316 0.40 2.04 -14.24
N ALA A 317 0.63 3.25 -13.70
CA ALA A 317 1.95 3.88 -13.64
C ALA A 317 2.99 3.11 -12.81
N THR A 318 2.56 2.34 -11.81
CA THR A 318 3.46 1.56 -10.93
C THR A 318 3.67 0.11 -11.36
N ARG A 319 3.09 -0.34 -12.49
CA ARG A 319 3.32 -1.71 -12.98
C ARG A 319 4.74 -1.90 -13.54
N LYS A 320 5.23 -3.14 -13.49
CA LYS A 320 6.56 -3.51 -14.02
C LYS A 320 6.77 -3.11 -15.48
N THR A 321 5.71 -3.10 -16.29
CA THR A 321 5.74 -2.64 -17.67
C THR A 321 6.14 -1.18 -17.80
N THR A 322 5.54 -0.31 -16.97
CA THR A 322 5.89 1.12 -16.93
C THR A 322 7.32 1.31 -16.43
N GLN A 323 7.75 0.53 -15.43
CA GLN A 323 9.13 0.55 -14.93
C GLN A 323 10.12 0.18 -16.03
N LEU A 324 9.83 -0.87 -16.82
CA LEU A 324 10.66 -1.25 -17.97
C LEU A 324 10.75 -0.15 -19.03
N LEU A 325 9.65 0.55 -19.31
CA LEU A 325 9.65 1.69 -20.22
C LEU A 325 10.54 2.83 -19.70
N LEU A 326 10.44 3.15 -18.40
CA LEU A 326 11.27 4.17 -17.78
C LEU A 326 12.76 3.86 -17.83
N THR A 327 13.17 2.60 -17.70
CA THR A 327 14.59 2.21 -17.83
C THR A 327 15.14 2.39 -19.24
N LYS A 328 14.27 2.45 -20.26
CA LYS A 328 14.65 2.65 -21.67
C LYS A 328 14.67 4.11 -22.09
N MET A 329 14.12 5.00 -21.27
CA MET A 329 14.10 6.44 -21.55
C MET A 329 15.49 7.01 -21.32
N GLN A 330 15.99 7.81 -22.27
CA GLN A 330 17.18 8.59 -22.03
C GLN A 330 16.89 9.66 -20.97
N THR A 331 17.79 9.79 -20.02
CA THR A 331 17.71 10.80 -18.97
C THR A 331 17.64 12.19 -19.60
N GLY A 332 16.50 12.83 -19.60
CA GLY A 332 16.27 14.16 -20.17
C GLY A 332 14.85 14.49 -20.56
N GLU A 333 14.04 13.50 -20.90
CA GLU A 333 12.67 13.77 -21.39
C GLU A 333 11.63 14.07 -20.28
N TYR A 334 11.95 13.78 -19.01
CA TYR A 334 11.05 13.99 -17.86
C TYR A 334 11.67 14.77 -16.69
N THR A 335 12.75 15.49 -16.91
CA THR A 335 13.40 16.31 -15.86
C THR A 335 13.01 17.80 -15.90
N ASN A 336 12.09 18.17 -16.79
CA ASN A 336 11.56 19.54 -16.88
C ASN A 336 10.19 19.70 -16.27
#